data_3f5f0e021e7eddf24ae02ef3d11b0e2a
#
_entry.id   3f5f0e021e7eddf24ae02ef3d11b0e2a
#
_cell.length_a   1.000
_cell.length_b   1.000
_cell.length_c   1.000
_cell.angle_alpha   90.00
_cell.angle_beta   90.00
_cell.angle_gamma   90.00
#
_symmetry.space_group_name_H-M   'P 1'
#
loop_
_entity.id
_entity.type
_entity.pdbx_description
1 polymer ?
#
loop_
_entity_poly.entity_id
_entity_poly.type
_entity_poly.pdbx_seq_one_letter_code
_entity_poly.pdbx_strand_id
1 'polypeptide(L)'
;MKRIIIILIVIVIVAAGVTAIIYFSKMNSNFTTLNANDFEKAIANENTIIVDVRTADEYSGGHIPNAINIDVKRAGFLYEADEKLPKDKTIAVYCQGGVRSRKAATLLSDNGYNVINLAGGISEWNGAGKETEQ
;
A
#
# COMPACT_ATOMS: atom_id res chain seq x y z
N MET A 1 1.93 19.89 -47.42
CA MET A 1 3.06 19.52 -46.56
C MET A 1 3.03 20.22 -45.19
N LYS A 2 2.95 21.55 -45.10
CA LYS A 2 2.94 22.28 -43.81
C LYS A 2 1.81 21.84 -42.84
N ARG A 3 0.59 21.59 -43.35
CA ARG A 3 -0.55 21.14 -42.53
C ARG A 3 -0.33 19.73 -41.92
N ILE A 4 0.28 18.82 -42.67
CA ILE A 4 0.58 17.46 -42.21
C ILE A 4 1.65 17.49 -41.11
N ILE A 5 2.67 18.33 -41.27
CA ILE A 5 3.74 18.52 -40.28
C ILE A 5 3.17 19.06 -38.96
N ILE A 6 2.27 20.05 -39.02
CA ILE A 6 1.60 20.60 -37.82
C ILE A 6 0.78 19.54 -37.12
N ILE A 7 0.01 18.73 -37.86
CA ILE A 7 -0.79 17.64 -37.26
C ILE A 7 0.11 16.61 -36.55
N LEU A 8 1.22 16.22 -37.17
CA LEU A 8 2.16 15.29 -36.59
C LEU A 8 2.80 15.84 -35.29
N ILE A 9 3.17 17.13 -35.28
CA ILE A 9 3.71 17.79 -34.08
C ILE A 9 2.68 17.81 -32.96
N VAL A 10 1.42 18.13 -33.27
CA VAL A 10 0.35 18.13 -32.25
C VAL A 10 0.12 16.73 -31.67
N ILE A 11 0.13 15.69 -32.51
CA ILE A 11 -0.01 14.30 -32.04
C ILE A 11 1.13 13.91 -31.10
N VAL A 12 2.36 14.28 -31.41
CA VAL A 12 3.53 13.98 -30.55
C VAL A 12 3.43 14.71 -29.21
N ILE A 13 3.01 15.97 -29.19
CA ILE A 13 2.84 16.76 -27.96
C ILE A 13 1.72 16.16 -27.09
N VAL A 14 0.60 15.77 -27.69
CA VAL A 14 -0.52 15.14 -26.97
C VAL A 14 -0.09 13.79 -26.40
N ALA A 15 0.62 12.96 -27.16
CA ALA A 15 1.13 11.68 -26.71
C ALA A 15 2.12 11.84 -25.54
N ALA A 16 3.04 12.81 -25.63
CA ALA A 16 3.98 13.13 -24.55
C ALA A 16 3.26 13.64 -23.28
N GLY A 17 2.21 14.46 -23.46
CA GLY A 17 1.37 14.94 -22.36
C GLY A 17 0.63 13.81 -21.66
N VAL A 18 0.03 12.89 -22.43
CA VAL A 18 -0.68 11.71 -21.87
C VAL A 18 0.28 10.79 -21.14
N THR A 19 1.46 10.52 -21.68
CA THR A 19 2.47 9.69 -21.02
C THR A 19 3.00 10.33 -19.73
N ALA A 20 3.18 11.65 -19.70
CA ALA A 20 3.55 12.38 -18.51
C ALA A 20 2.46 12.32 -17.42
N ILE A 21 1.19 12.48 -17.79
CA ILE A 21 0.05 12.36 -16.86
C ILE A 21 -0.03 10.95 -16.28
N ILE A 22 0.13 9.91 -17.09
CA ILE A 22 0.15 8.51 -16.63
C ILE A 22 1.35 8.26 -15.70
N TYR A 23 2.51 8.80 -16.02
CA TYR A 23 3.71 8.70 -15.19
C TYR A 23 3.54 9.43 -13.85
N PHE A 24 3.01 10.64 -13.84
CA PHE A 24 2.70 11.41 -12.62
C PHE A 24 1.60 10.76 -11.78
N SER A 25 0.56 10.16 -12.38
CA SER A 25 -0.45 9.37 -11.67
C SER A 25 0.15 8.15 -10.98
N LYS A 26 1.13 7.51 -11.61
CA LYS A 26 1.86 6.37 -11.03
C LYS A 26 2.81 6.75 -9.90
N MET A 27 3.31 7.99 -9.90
CA MET A 27 4.19 8.51 -8.83
C MET A 27 3.43 8.99 -7.59
N ASN A 28 2.16 9.30 -7.70
CA ASN A 28 1.29 9.58 -6.57
C ASN A 28 0.72 8.25 -6.03
N SER A 29 1.48 7.59 -5.18
CA SER A 29 0.98 6.48 -4.39
C SER A 29 -0.24 6.93 -3.60
N ASN A 30 -1.38 6.37 -3.92
CA ASN A 30 -2.71 6.81 -3.48
C ASN A 30 -3.08 6.13 -2.16
N PHE A 31 -2.21 6.22 -1.16
CA PHE A 31 -2.46 5.70 0.18
C PHE A 31 -2.12 6.75 1.25
N THR A 32 -2.76 6.63 2.41
CA THR A 32 -2.52 7.50 3.56
C THR A 32 -1.59 6.81 4.56
N THR A 33 -0.62 7.54 5.08
CA THR A 33 0.27 7.07 6.15
C THR A 33 -0.17 7.69 7.48
N LEU A 34 -0.35 6.86 8.50
CA LEU A 34 -0.84 7.22 9.81
C LEU A 34 0.19 6.91 10.91
N ASN A 35 0.18 7.67 12.00
CA ASN A 35 0.89 7.30 13.22
C ASN A 35 0.15 6.16 13.97
N ALA A 36 0.76 5.61 15.01
CA ALA A 36 0.20 4.48 15.74
C ALA A 36 -1.18 4.78 16.35
N ASN A 37 -1.40 5.98 16.88
CA ASN A 37 -2.67 6.34 17.49
C ASN A 37 -3.81 6.43 16.46
N ASP A 38 -3.55 7.07 15.33
CA ASP A 38 -4.54 7.19 14.26
C ASP A 38 -4.75 5.86 13.52
N PHE A 39 -3.70 5.05 13.39
CA PHE A 39 -3.80 3.70 12.85
C PHE A 39 -4.66 2.80 13.74
N GLU A 40 -4.49 2.85 15.07
CA GLU A 40 -5.34 2.11 16.02
C GLU A 40 -6.81 2.48 15.89
N LYS A 41 -7.13 3.76 15.75
CA LYS A 41 -8.50 4.21 15.52
C LYS A 41 -9.08 3.69 14.21
N ALA A 42 -8.28 3.71 13.14
CA ALA A 42 -8.69 3.24 11.83
C ALA A 42 -8.96 1.73 11.80
N ILE A 43 -8.12 0.91 12.45
CA ILE A 43 -8.28 -0.55 12.48
C ILE A 43 -9.41 -1.03 13.41
N ALA A 44 -9.94 -0.17 14.27
CA ALA A 44 -11.13 -0.47 15.05
C ALA A 44 -12.40 -0.57 14.19
N ASN A 45 -12.37 -0.08 12.97
CA ASN A 45 -13.48 -0.15 12.02
C ASN A 45 -13.57 -1.57 11.42
N GLU A 46 -14.79 -2.16 11.47
CA GLU A 46 -15.06 -3.51 10.93
C GLU A 46 -14.81 -3.63 9.41
N ASN A 47 -14.78 -2.51 8.69
CA ASN A 47 -14.48 -2.43 7.26
C ASN A 47 -12.97 -2.36 6.96
N THR A 48 -12.13 -2.62 7.94
CA THR A 48 -10.67 -2.58 7.79
C THR A 48 -10.06 -3.96 8.05
N ILE A 49 -9.19 -4.39 7.14
CA ILE A 49 -8.38 -5.62 7.30
C ILE A 49 -6.93 -5.22 7.56
N ILE A 50 -6.34 -5.78 8.60
CA ILE A 50 -4.95 -5.52 8.99
C ILE A 50 -4.05 -6.55 8.32
N VAL A 51 -3.01 -6.09 7.65
CA VAL A 51 -2.06 -6.93 6.94
C VAL A 51 -0.63 -6.65 7.42
N ASP A 52 -0.03 -7.64 8.04
CA ASP A 52 1.39 -7.68 8.35
C ASP A 52 2.15 -8.16 7.11
N VAL A 53 2.96 -7.28 6.51
CA VAL A 53 3.70 -7.61 5.28
C VAL A 53 5.13 -8.06 5.55
N ARG A 54 5.45 -8.38 6.80
CA ARG A 54 6.73 -8.97 7.21
C ARG A 54 6.80 -10.46 6.84
N THR A 55 7.95 -11.07 7.10
CA THR A 55 8.10 -12.52 6.95
C THR A 55 7.22 -13.29 7.95
N ALA A 56 6.94 -14.55 7.65
CA ALA A 56 6.17 -15.44 8.54
C ALA A 56 6.83 -15.60 9.91
N ASP A 57 8.14 -15.67 9.99
CA ASP A 57 8.88 -15.78 11.25
C ASP A 57 8.74 -14.52 12.10
N GLU A 58 8.85 -13.33 11.51
CA GLU A 58 8.62 -12.07 12.21
C GLU A 58 7.17 -11.98 12.74
N TYR A 59 6.20 -12.34 11.92
CA TYR A 59 4.78 -12.37 12.29
C TYR A 59 4.52 -13.31 13.48
N SER A 60 5.07 -14.51 13.44
CA SER A 60 4.90 -15.51 14.52
C SER A 60 5.53 -15.07 15.84
N GLY A 61 6.54 -14.21 15.81
CA GLY A 61 7.17 -13.64 17.00
C GLY A 61 6.36 -12.56 17.69
N GLY A 62 5.27 -12.11 17.10
CA GLY A 62 4.36 -11.10 17.63
C GLY A 62 3.86 -10.17 16.52
N HIS A 63 2.56 -9.92 16.50
CA HIS A 63 1.90 -9.09 15.51
C HIS A 63 0.73 -8.29 16.11
N ILE A 64 0.25 -7.29 15.42
CA ILE A 64 -0.94 -6.53 15.83
C ILE A 64 -2.15 -7.49 15.84
N PRO A 65 -2.98 -7.47 16.88
CA PRO A 65 -4.12 -8.37 16.99
C PRO A 65 -5.01 -8.36 15.74
N ASN A 66 -5.44 -9.54 15.32
CA ASN A 66 -6.26 -9.78 14.11
C ASN A 66 -5.55 -9.52 12.77
N ALA A 67 -4.26 -9.18 12.75
CA ALA A 67 -3.52 -9.05 11.50
C ALA A 67 -3.36 -10.40 10.80
N ILE A 68 -3.51 -10.39 9.48
CA ILE A 68 -3.11 -11.52 8.63
C ILE A 68 -1.72 -11.27 8.06
N ASN A 69 -0.97 -12.33 7.77
CA ASN A 69 0.37 -12.20 7.22
C ASN A 69 0.39 -12.45 5.71
N ILE A 70 0.90 -11.48 4.96
CA ILE A 70 1.21 -11.62 3.53
C ILE A 70 2.57 -10.98 3.30
N ASP A 71 3.60 -11.78 3.13
CA ASP A 71 5.00 -11.31 3.01
C ASP A 71 5.23 -10.59 1.67
N VAL A 72 5.53 -9.28 1.72
CA VAL A 72 5.76 -8.45 0.52
C VAL A 72 7.04 -8.84 -0.24
N LYS A 73 7.96 -9.55 0.40
CA LYS A 73 9.20 -10.04 -0.25
C LYS A 73 8.96 -11.22 -1.20
N ARG A 74 7.84 -11.90 -1.07
CA ARG A 74 7.53 -13.06 -1.93
C ARG A 74 7.10 -12.59 -3.33
N ALA A 75 7.57 -13.30 -4.35
CA ALA A 75 7.27 -12.97 -5.75
C ALA A 75 5.76 -12.96 -6.07
N GLY A 76 4.97 -13.80 -5.39
CA GLY A 76 3.52 -13.90 -5.55
C GLY A 76 2.69 -12.97 -4.65
N PHE A 77 3.27 -11.91 -4.09
CA PHE A 77 2.61 -11.03 -3.12
C PHE A 77 1.23 -10.52 -3.58
N LEU A 78 1.14 -9.94 -4.78
CA LEU A 78 -0.14 -9.42 -5.29
C LEU A 78 -1.15 -10.52 -5.59
N TYR A 79 -0.70 -11.67 -6.06
CA TYR A 79 -1.57 -12.82 -6.29
C TYR A 79 -2.19 -13.30 -4.96
N GLU A 80 -1.36 -13.47 -3.93
CA GLU A 80 -1.81 -13.87 -2.60
C GLU A 80 -2.75 -12.82 -1.99
N ALA A 81 -2.43 -11.53 -2.16
CA ALA A 81 -3.29 -10.44 -1.72
C ALA A 81 -4.67 -10.48 -2.41
N ASP A 82 -4.71 -10.69 -3.72
CA ASP A 82 -5.97 -10.76 -4.46
C ASP A 82 -6.82 -11.98 -4.06
N GLU A 83 -6.20 -13.07 -3.63
CA GLU A 83 -6.94 -14.25 -3.10
C GLU A 83 -7.53 -13.99 -1.71
N LYS A 84 -6.84 -13.23 -0.86
CA LYS A 84 -7.17 -13.07 0.57
C LYS A 84 -7.91 -11.77 0.90
N LEU A 85 -7.76 -10.73 0.09
CA LEU A 85 -8.24 -9.39 0.39
C LEU A 85 -9.39 -8.97 -0.51
N PRO A 86 -10.51 -8.50 0.06
CA PRO A 86 -11.58 -7.87 -0.70
C PRO A 86 -11.20 -6.43 -1.07
N LYS A 87 -11.65 -5.96 -2.24
CA LYS A 87 -11.37 -4.60 -2.72
C LYS A 87 -12.33 -3.55 -2.17
N ASP A 88 -13.41 -3.96 -1.54
CA ASP A 88 -14.42 -3.08 -0.93
C ASP A 88 -14.12 -2.73 0.54
N LYS A 89 -13.01 -3.22 1.10
CA LYS A 89 -12.56 -2.89 2.44
C LYS A 89 -11.26 -2.08 2.42
N THR A 90 -11.01 -1.33 3.48
CA THR A 90 -9.73 -0.66 3.71
C THR A 90 -8.68 -1.68 4.14
N ILE A 91 -7.52 -1.65 3.51
CA ILE A 91 -6.39 -2.50 3.85
C ILE A 91 -5.38 -1.68 4.65
N ALA A 92 -5.19 -2.07 5.91
CA ALA A 92 -4.26 -1.42 6.83
C ALA A 92 -2.97 -2.22 6.89
N VAL A 93 -1.91 -1.72 6.26
CA VAL A 93 -0.63 -2.43 6.14
C VAL A 93 0.39 -1.91 7.14
N TYR A 94 1.23 -2.80 7.64
CA TYR A 94 2.41 -2.45 8.42
C TYR A 94 3.54 -3.47 8.21
N CYS A 95 4.76 -3.04 8.52
CA CYS A 95 5.92 -3.91 8.61
C CYS A 95 6.70 -3.65 9.92
N GLN A 96 7.99 -3.90 9.96
CA GLN A 96 8.80 -3.64 11.17
C GLN A 96 8.99 -2.15 11.42
N GLY A 97 9.46 -1.39 10.42
CA GLY A 97 9.83 0.03 10.57
C GLY A 97 9.21 0.97 9.53
N GLY A 98 8.38 0.47 8.62
CA GLY A 98 7.64 1.28 7.63
C GLY A 98 8.15 1.20 6.19
N VAL A 99 9.33 0.66 5.92
CA VAL A 99 9.91 0.63 4.56
C VAL A 99 9.22 -0.39 3.66
N ARG A 100 9.11 -1.64 4.10
CA ARG A 100 8.44 -2.71 3.34
C ARG A 100 6.95 -2.43 3.16
N SER A 101 6.30 -1.88 4.18
CA SER A 101 4.86 -1.57 4.13
C SER A 101 4.53 -0.43 3.17
N ARG A 102 5.42 0.54 2.99
CA ARG A 102 5.26 1.55 1.92
C ARG A 102 5.27 0.93 0.54
N LYS A 103 6.19 0.00 0.30
CA LYS A 103 6.25 -0.74 -0.96
C LYS A 103 4.97 -1.55 -1.17
N ALA A 104 4.52 -2.27 -0.14
CA ALA A 104 3.27 -3.02 -0.19
C ALA A 104 2.07 -2.11 -0.45
N ALA A 105 1.99 -0.97 0.23
CA ALA A 105 0.92 0.01 0.05
C ALA A 105 0.86 0.55 -1.37
N THR A 106 2.02 0.84 -1.99
CA THR A 106 2.11 1.26 -3.40
C THR A 106 1.59 0.16 -4.32
N LEU A 107 2.05 -1.08 -4.15
CA LEU A 107 1.63 -2.21 -4.97
C LEU A 107 0.12 -2.47 -4.86
N LEU A 108 -0.42 -2.43 -3.65
CA LEU A 108 -1.84 -2.67 -3.40
C LEU A 108 -2.71 -1.52 -3.92
N SER A 109 -2.34 -0.26 -3.68
CA SER A 109 -3.12 0.88 -4.17
C SER A 109 -3.10 0.96 -5.69
N ASP A 110 -1.98 0.66 -6.35
CA ASP A 110 -1.89 0.57 -7.80
C ASP A 110 -2.77 -0.57 -8.36
N ASN A 111 -3.04 -1.59 -7.54
CA ASN A 111 -3.91 -2.72 -7.88
C ASN A 111 -5.37 -2.53 -7.45
N GLY A 112 -5.78 -1.32 -7.12
CA GLY A 112 -7.16 -0.92 -6.86
C GLY A 112 -7.65 -1.09 -5.43
N TYR A 113 -6.76 -1.36 -4.45
CA TYR A 113 -7.11 -1.38 -3.04
C TYR A 113 -7.10 0.02 -2.42
N ASN A 114 -7.99 0.23 -1.45
CA ASN A 114 -7.92 1.39 -0.56
C ASN A 114 -6.99 1.05 0.61
N VAL A 115 -5.87 1.77 0.74
CA VAL A 115 -4.78 1.40 1.64
C VAL A 115 -4.44 2.51 2.62
N ILE A 116 -4.24 2.14 3.88
CA ILE A 116 -3.59 2.96 4.92
C ILE A 116 -2.33 2.23 5.40
N ASN A 117 -1.32 2.99 5.76
CA ASN A 117 -0.01 2.49 6.18
C ASN A 117 0.36 3.01 7.56
N LEU A 118 0.93 2.16 8.41
CA LEU A 118 1.50 2.55 9.70
C LEU A 118 2.93 3.06 9.50
N ALA A 119 3.16 4.34 9.78
CA ALA A 119 4.40 5.05 9.48
C ALA A 119 5.67 4.36 10.01
N GLY A 120 5.71 4.07 11.29
CA GLY A 120 6.86 3.47 11.98
C GLY A 120 6.75 1.96 12.20
N GLY A 121 5.75 1.32 11.62
CA GLY A 121 5.53 -0.12 11.73
C GLY A 121 5.27 -0.61 13.16
N ILE A 122 5.47 -1.91 13.38
CA ILE A 122 5.26 -2.50 14.69
C ILE A 122 6.24 -1.97 15.77
N SER A 123 7.38 -1.42 15.34
CA SER A 123 8.30 -0.73 16.26
C SER A 123 7.66 0.50 16.89
N GLU A 124 6.97 1.32 16.09
CA GLU A 124 6.20 2.48 16.62
C GLU A 124 5.02 2.02 17.46
N TRP A 125 4.29 0.99 17.02
CA TRP A 125 3.18 0.38 17.72
C TRP A 125 3.57 -0.08 19.15
N ASN A 126 4.65 -0.84 19.23
CA ASN A 126 5.21 -1.33 20.52
C ASN A 126 5.73 -0.17 21.39
N GLY A 127 6.40 0.80 20.78
CA GLY A 127 6.88 1.99 21.47
C GLY A 127 5.77 2.84 22.07
N ALA A 128 4.58 2.80 21.52
CA ALA A 128 3.37 3.43 22.03
C ALA A 128 2.63 2.58 23.09
N GLY A 129 3.16 1.41 23.46
CA GLY A 129 2.60 0.53 24.48
C GLY A 129 1.34 -0.21 24.07
N LYS A 130 1.12 -0.39 22.76
CA LYS A 130 -0.09 -1.03 22.22
C LYS A 130 0.05 -2.56 22.18
N GLU A 131 -1.09 -3.25 22.19
CA GLU A 131 -1.15 -4.71 22.30
C GLU A 131 -0.65 -5.43 21.05
N THR A 132 -0.01 -6.58 21.27
CA THR A 132 0.34 -7.56 20.26
C THR A 132 -0.10 -8.95 20.69
N GLU A 133 -0.24 -9.86 19.72
CA GLU A 133 -0.51 -11.29 19.96
C GLU A 133 0.49 -12.18 19.21
N GLN A 134 0.53 -13.47 19.54
CA GLN A 134 1.38 -14.48 18.86
C GLN A 134 0.53 -15.56 18.22
#